data_788110e279361747df947c4b0ff8a45e
#
_entry.id   788110e279361747df947c4b0ff8a45e
#
_cell.length_a   1.000
_cell.length_b   1.000
_cell.length_c   1.000
_cell.angle_alpha   90.00
_cell.angle_beta   90.00
_cell.angle_gamma   90.00
#
_symmetry.space_group_name_H-M   'P 1'
#
loop_
_entity.id
_entity.type
_entity.pdbx_description
1 polymer ?
#
loop_
_entity_poly.entity_id
_entity_poly.type
_entity_poly.pdbx_seq_one_letter_code
_entity_poly.pdbx_strand_id
1 'polypeptide(L)'
;MDCSLKLKQQKIAFMLDGVEVISFVEYDENISRLMILYKEHCDEALAPIFFNRWKKHIVKKYKGYICIPLPSSSEKVTQRGFHHLHRMIESIDLEMADVLVKSKNVKQAKLSKEDRKHIDMIFEIRKDIECSFENVVLMDDVCTTGASLKAAIARLRPYCKSIRAITFSYHPLWKTEAIR
;
A
#
# COMPACT_ATOMS: atom_id res chain seq x y z
N MET A 1 23.70 -13.53 17.23
CA MET A 1 22.68 -14.21 16.39
C MET A 1 22.42 -13.32 15.20
N ASP A 2 22.90 -13.72 14.03
CA ASP A 2 22.68 -12.98 12.80
C ASP A 2 21.24 -13.27 12.32
N CYS A 3 20.31 -12.41 12.72
CA CYS A 3 18.91 -12.43 12.28
C CYS A 3 18.75 -11.72 10.93
N SER A 4 19.66 -11.97 9.98
CA SER A 4 19.45 -11.53 8.61
C SER A 4 18.34 -12.37 8.00
N LEU A 5 17.09 -11.90 8.08
CA LEU A 5 16.01 -12.39 7.23
C LEU A 5 16.55 -12.37 5.79
N LYS A 6 16.89 -13.54 5.25
CA LYS A 6 17.26 -13.69 3.83
C LYS A 6 15.99 -13.49 2.98
N LEU A 7 15.51 -12.26 2.93
CA LEU A 7 14.43 -11.90 2.03
C LEU A 7 14.92 -12.17 0.61
N LYS A 8 14.23 -13.02 -0.13
CA LYS A 8 14.46 -13.16 -1.57
C LYS A 8 14.11 -11.84 -2.24
N GLN A 9 15.15 -11.02 -2.45
CA GLN A 9 14.99 -9.71 -3.05
C GLN A 9 14.80 -9.87 -4.54
N GLN A 10 13.61 -9.62 -4.98
CA GLN A 10 13.27 -9.47 -6.39
C GLN A 10 12.40 -8.23 -6.53
N LYS A 11 13.05 -7.06 -6.47
CA LYS A 11 12.37 -5.82 -6.83
C LYS A 11 11.85 -5.95 -8.25
N ILE A 12 10.55 -5.77 -8.43
CA ILE A 12 9.90 -5.72 -9.74
C ILE A 12 9.21 -4.37 -9.92
N ALA A 13 8.99 -3.99 -11.16
CA ALA A 13 8.09 -2.93 -11.55
C ALA A 13 7.07 -3.49 -12.55
N PHE A 14 5.82 -3.10 -12.43
CA PHE A 14 4.75 -3.49 -13.34
C PHE A 14 3.74 -2.35 -13.49
N MET A 15 2.91 -2.42 -14.52
CA MET A 15 1.85 -1.44 -14.75
C MET A 15 0.52 -1.94 -14.19
N LEU A 16 -0.19 -1.03 -13.50
CA LEU A 16 -1.53 -1.28 -12.98
C LEU A 16 -2.41 -0.06 -13.33
N ASP A 17 -3.36 -0.24 -14.24
CA ASP A 17 -4.24 0.82 -14.74
C ASP A 17 -3.47 2.10 -15.19
N GLY A 18 -2.33 1.90 -15.90
CA GLY A 18 -1.47 2.98 -16.38
C GLY A 18 -0.58 3.64 -15.30
N VAL A 19 -0.54 3.08 -14.08
CA VAL A 19 0.33 3.54 -12.99
C VAL A 19 1.47 2.55 -12.77
N GLU A 20 2.71 3.05 -12.71
CA GLU A 20 3.87 2.24 -12.32
C GLU A 20 3.77 1.85 -10.86
N VAL A 21 3.83 0.55 -10.59
CA VAL A 21 3.92 -0.01 -9.24
C VAL A 21 5.30 -0.62 -9.06
N ILE A 22 6.00 -0.24 -7.99
CA ILE A 22 7.25 -0.88 -7.59
C ILE A 22 7.00 -1.73 -6.36
N SER A 23 7.44 -2.99 -6.40
CA SER A 23 7.39 -3.89 -5.27
C SER A 23 8.77 -4.49 -5.00
N PHE A 24 9.10 -4.74 -3.72
CA PHE A 24 10.48 -4.99 -3.31
C PHE A 24 10.79 -6.45 -3.05
N VAL A 25 9.82 -7.22 -2.61
CA VAL A 25 10.00 -8.64 -2.29
C VAL A 25 8.84 -9.48 -2.80
N GLU A 26 9.11 -10.73 -3.12
CA GLU A 26 8.05 -11.69 -3.42
C GLU A 26 7.34 -12.10 -2.13
N TYR A 27 6.00 -12.20 -2.18
CA TYR A 27 5.21 -12.68 -1.05
C TYR A 27 5.36 -14.20 -0.93
N ASP A 28 6.09 -14.63 0.08
CA ASP A 28 6.32 -16.02 0.44
C ASP A 28 5.87 -16.30 1.89
N GLU A 29 6.12 -17.50 2.38
CA GLU A 29 5.76 -17.91 3.73
C GLU A 29 6.46 -17.06 4.80
N ASN A 30 7.73 -16.65 4.58
CA ASN A 30 8.47 -15.83 5.53
C ASN A 30 7.87 -14.41 5.63
N ILE A 31 7.52 -13.83 4.47
CA ILE A 31 6.84 -12.54 4.42
C ILE A 31 5.46 -12.62 5.07
N SER A 32 4.72 -13.72 4.83
CA SER A 32 3.44 -13.97 5.49
C SER A 32 3.58 -13.98 7.01
N ARG A 33 4.54 -14.73 7.54
CA ARG A 33 4.82 -14.77 8.99
C ARG A 33 5.21 -13.41 9.55
N LEU A 34 6.08 -12.66 8.84
CA LEU A 34 6.46 -11.31 9.24
C LEU A 34 5.25 -10.36 9.29
N MET A 35 4.36 -10.44 8.30
CA MET A 35 3.13 -9.65 8.27
C MET A 35 2.17 -10.01 9.41
N ILE A 36 2.06 -11.28 9.77
CA ILE A 36 1.25 -11.74 10.91
C ILE A 36 1.82 -11.18 12.22
N LEU A 37 3.12 -11.29 12.45
CA LEU A 37 3.77 -10.73 13.64
C LEU A 37 3.51 -9.22 13.74
N TYR A 38 3.67 -8.50 12.64
CA TYR A 38 3.49 -7.07 12.60
C TYR A 38 2.02 -6.64 12.78
N LYS A 39 1.09 -7.30 12.07
CA LYS A 39 -0.31 -6.86 12.01
C LYS A 39 -1.21 -7.51 13.06
N GLU A 40 -1.05 -8.81 13.30
CA GLU A 40 -1.96 -9.58 14.15
C GLU A 40 -1.41 -9.71 15.57
N HIS A 41 -0.08 -9.83 15.73
CA HIS A 41 0.56 -9.79 17.04
C HIS A 41 0.94 -8.37 17.49
N CYS A 42 0.62 -7.37 16.67
CA CYS A 42 0.78 -5.95 17.00
C CYS A 42 2.22 -5.52 17.33
N ASP A 43 3.23 -6.20 16.76
CA ASP A 43 4.63 -5.84 16.97
C ASP A 43 5.03 -4.64 16.11
N GLU A 44 4.72 -3.45 16.60
CA GLU A 44 4.99 -2.18 15.93
C GLU A 44 6.48 -1.94 15.67
N ALA A 45 7.37 -2.51 16.51
CA ALA A 45 8.82 -2.37 16.38
C ALA A 45 9.36 -2.97 15.07
N LEU A 46 8.59 -3.82 14.40
CA LEU A 46 8.96 -4.40 13.11
C LEU A 46 8.80 -3.44 11.93
N ALA A 47 8.15 -2.29 12.10
CA ALA A 47 7.89 -1.35 10.99
C ALA A 47 9.13 -0.99 10.15
N PRO A 48 10.33 -0.74 10.73
CA PRO A 48 11.51 -0.42 9.94
C PRO A 48 12.02 -1.56 9.05
N ILE A 49 11.69 -2.81 9.36
CA ILE A 49 12.16 -3.98 8.61
C ILE A 49 11.63 -3.95 7.16
N PHE A 50 10.43 -3.41 6.96
CA PHE A 50 9.76 -3.46 5.66
C PHE A 50 10.49 -2.63 4.59
N PHE A 51 10.75 -1.34 4.84
CA PHE A 51 11.29 -0.46 3.79
C PHE A 51 12.67 0.11 4.09
N ASN A 52 13.19 -0.01 5.30
CA ASN A 52 14.42 0.67 5.72
C ASN A 52 15.63 0.36 4.81
N ARG A 53 15.72 -0.88 4.32
CA ARG A 53 16.78 -1.27 3.40
C ARG A 53 16.78 -0.46 2.10
N TRP A 54 15.61 -0.06 1.61
CA TRP A 54 15.43 0.71 0.38
C TRP A 54 15.17 2.20 0.64
N LYS A 55 15.22 2.64 1.91
CA LYS A 55 14.96 4.02 2.33
C LYS A 55 15.62 5.04 1.42
N LYS A 56 16.94 4.97 1.25
CA LYS A 56 17.69 5.93 0.42
C LYS A 56 17.19 5.98 -1.03
N HIS A 57 16.87 4.82 -1.60
CA HIS A 57 16.35 4.73 -2.96
C HIS A 57 14.93 5.30 -3.07
N ILE A 58 14.05 4.96 -2.12
CA ILE A 58 12.66 5.42 -2.09
C ILE A 58 12.61 6.94 -1.94
N VAL A 59 13.30 7.49 -0.94
CA VAL A 59 13.35 8.93 -0.68
C VAL A 59 13.90 9.70 -1.88
N LYS A 60 14.97 9.19 -2.51
CA LYS A 60 15.53 9.82 -3.72
C LYS A 60 14.54 9.77 -4.89
N LYS A 61 13.90 8.62 -5.15
CA LYS A 61 12.97 8.43 -6.29
C LYS A 61 11.70 9.25 -6.13
N TYR A 62 11.18 9.36 -4.92
CA TYR A 62 9.91 10.04 -4.64
C TYR A 62 10.07 11.39 -3.95
N LYS A 63 11.22 12.05 -4.16
CA LYS A 63 11.43 13.43 -3.71
C LYS A 63 10.36 14.35 -4.33
N GLY A 64 9.61 15.09 -3.50
CA GLY A 64 8.52 15.96 -3.93
C GLY A 64 7.19 15.22 -4.24
N TYR A 65 7.10 13.94 -3.87
CA TYR A 65 5.84 13.21 -3.86
C TYR A 65 5.24 13.20 -2.45
N ILE A 66 3.91 13.31 -2.38
CA ILE A 66 3.16 13.03 -1.16
C ILE A 66 2.83 11.54 -1.11
N CYS A 67 3.21 10.86 -0.03
CA CYS A 67 2.88 9.47 0.18
C CYS A 67 1.46 9.35 0.74
N ILE A 68 0.59 8.61 0.05
CA ILE A 68 -0.77 8.34 0.50
C ILE A 68 -0.88 6.85 0.84
N PRO A 69 -0.95 6.50 2.14
CA PRO A 69 -1.17 5.12 2.55
C PRO A 69 -2.59 4.66 2.20
N LEU A 70 -2.74 3.41 1.79
CA LEU A 70 -4.05 2.81 1.68
C LEU A 70 -4.67 2.63 3.07
N PRO A 71 -5.93 3.07 3.28
CA PRO A 71 -6.53 3.06 4.60
C PRO A 71 -6.89 1.65 5.08
N SER A 72 -6.59 1.36 6.33
CA SER A 72 -7.15 0.22 7.06
C SER A 72 -8.56 0.53 7.54
N SER A 73 -9.37 -0.51 7.84
CA SER A 73 -10.64 -0.26 8.53
C SER A 73 -10.39 0.22 9.96
N SER A 74 -11.26 1.11 10.46
CA SER A 74 -11.19 1.64 11.83
C SER A 74 -11.14 0.54 12.88
N GLU A 75 -11.91 -0.54 12.68
CA GLU A 75 -11.94 -1.72 13.53
C GLU A 75 -10.54 -2.38 13.65
N LYS A 76 -9.84 -2.58 12.51
CA LYS A 76 -8.49 -3.15 12.50
C LYS A 76 -7.46 -2.22 13.15
N VAL A 77 -7.60 -0.92 12.97
CA VAL A 77 -6.71 0.06 13.61
C VAL A 77 -6.92 0.07 15.12
N THR A 78 -8.17 0.06 15.57
CA THR A 78 -8.50 0.00 17.01
C THR A 78 -8.00 -1.30 17.63
N GLN A 79 -8.20 -2.44 16.97
CA GLN A 79 -7.73 -3.75 17.46
C GLN A 79 -6.20 -3.80 17.55
N ARG A 80 -5.50 -3.22 16.58
CA ARG A 80 -4.02 -3.23 16.50
C ARG A 80 -3.37 -2.18 17.36
N GLY A 81 -4.05 -1.05 17.62
CA GLY A 81 -3.52 0.11 18.34
C GLY A 81 -2.72 1.07 17.48
N PHE A 82 -2.42 0.75 16.20
CA PHE A 82 -1.68 1.61 15.29
C PHE A 82 -2.04 1.40 13.82
N HIS A 83 -1.73 2.42 13.01
CA HIS A 83 -1.82 2.36 11.56
C HIS A 83 -0.54 1.74 10.97
N HIS A 84 -0.62 0.51 10.48
CA HIS A 84 0.57 -0.24 10.03
C HIS A 84 1.33 0.44 8.88
N LEU A 85 0.65 0.99 7.87
CA LEU A 85 1.32 1.69 6.78
C LEU A 85 1.94 3.02 7.24
N HIS A 86 1.30 3.75 8.17
CA HIS A 86 1.88 4.98 8.73
C HIS A 86 3.23 4.69 9.37
N ARG A 87 3.32 3.68 10.24
CA ARG A 87 4.58 3.30 10.87
C ARG A 87 5.66 2.88 9.86
N MET A 88 5.27 2.19 8.80
CA MET A 88 6.19 1.87 7.70
C MET A 88 6.70 3.14 7.00
N ILE A 89 5.83 4.12 6.71
CA ILE A 89 6.18 5.38 6.04
C ILE A 89 7.05 6.26 6.93
N GLU A 90 6.70 6.41 8.20
CA GLU A 90 7.49 7.14 9.20
C GLU A 90 8.92 6.60 9.28
N SER A 91 9.11 5.28 9.17
CA SER A 91 10.44 4.67 9.21
C SER A 91 11.35 5.08 8.05
N ILE A 92 10.78 5.52 6.94
CA ILE A 92 11.52 5.93 5.73
C ILE A 92 11.51 7.45 5.47
N ASP A 93 10.85 8.25 6.33
CA ASP A 93 10.88 9.72 6.23
C ASP A 93 10.25 10.28 4.94
N LEU A 94 9.14 9.73 4.47
CA LEU A 94 8.35 10.32 3.39
C LEU A 94 7.29 11.26 3.96
N GLU A 95 7.09 12.37 3.28
CA GLU A 95 5.93 13.23 3.55
C GLU A 95 4.64 12.48 3.27
N MET A 96 3.71 12.48 4.21
CA MET A 96 2.50 11.64 4.18
C MET A 96 1.24 12.48 4.36
N ALA A 97 0.18 12.08 3.64
CA ALA A 97 -1.15 12.63 3.83
C ALA A 97 -2.22 11.53 3.87
N ASP A 98 -3.10 11.60 4.87
CA ASP A 98 -4.25 10.71 5.02
C ASP A 98 -5.45 11.22 4.24
N VAL A 99 -5.46 10.96 2.94
CA VAL A 99 -6.46 11.47 1.99
C VAL A 99 -7.63 10.51 1.82
N LEU A 100 -7.36 9.21 1.95
CA LEU A 100 -8.33 8.16 1.68
C LEU A 100 -8.92 7.60 2.97
N VAL A 101 -10.20 7.26 2.94
CA VAL A 101 -10.89 6.48 3.99
C VAL A 101 -11.61 5.30 3.37
N LYS A 102 -11.76 4.20 4.12
CA LYS A 102 -12.60 3.09 3.67
C LYS A 102 -14.07 3.48 3.78
N SER A 103 -14.81 3.29 2.68
CA SER A 103 -16.26 3.50 2.68
C SER A 103 -16.96 2.52 3.62
N LYS A 104 -17.86 3.04 4.46
CA LYS A 104 -18.69 2.23 5.38
C LYS A 104 -19.73 1.38 4.66
N ASN A 105 -20.10 1.75 3.44
CA ASN A 105 -21.22 1.13 2.69
C ASN A 105 -20.92 -0.28 2.17
N VAL A 106 -19.67 -0.72 2.15
CA VAL A 106 -19.30 -2.07 1.68
C VAL A 106 -19.74 -3.18 2.66
N LYS A 107 -20.01 -2.87 3.94
CA LYS A 107 -20.46 -3.88 4.92
C LYS A 107 -21.94 -4.25 4.82
N GLN A 108 -22.80 -3.45 4.17
CA GLN A 108 -24.26 -3.67 4.16
C GLN A 108 -24.81 -4.27 2.87
N ALA A 109 -24.04 -4.31 1.81
CA ALA A 109 -24.49 -4.96 0.59
C ALA A 109 -24.14 -6.45 0.64
N LYS A 110 -25.13 -7.31 0.85
CA LYS A 110 -25.13 -8.70 0.38
C LYS A 110 -25.17 -8.64 -1.16
N LEU A 111 -24.03 -8.28 -1.74
CA LEU A 111 -23.91 -8.10 -3.19
C LEU A 111 -23.91 -9.46 -3.87
N SER A 112 -24.78 -9.62 -4.87
CA SER A 112 -24.80 -10.74 -5.81
C SER A 112 -23.44 -10.87 -6.53
N LYS A 113 -23.17 -12.03 -7.17
CA LYS A 113 -21.93 -12.25 -7.92
C LYS A 113 -21.70 -11.22 -9.04
N GLU A 114 -22.73 -10.55 -9.54
CA GLU A 114 -22.66 -9.53 -10.59
C GLU A 114 -22.22 -8.16 -10.03
N ASP A 115 -22.59 -7.84 -8.80
CA ASP A 115 -22.22 -6.57 -8.15
C ASP A 115 -20.74 -6.49 -7.73
N ARG A 116 -20.02 -7.61 -7.74
CA ARG A 116 -18.58 -7.64 -7.51
C ARG A 116 -17.75 -6.94 -8.61
N LYS A 117 -18.37 -6.58 -9.72
CA LYS A 117 -17.74 -5.78 -10.79
C LYS A 117 -17.64 -4.30 -10.47
N HIS A 118 -18.40 -3.80 -9.50
CA HIS A 118 -18.35 -2.40 -9.03
C HIS A 118 -17.53 -2.28 -7.74
N ILE A 119 -16.27 -2.71 -7.78
CA ILE A 119 -15.26 -2.48 -6.72
C ILE A 119 -14.93 -0.98 -6.58
N ASP A 120 -15.59 -0.12 -7.35
CA ASP A 120 -15.31 1.31 -7.48
C ASP A 120 -15.56 2.16 -6.21
N MET A 121 -16.02 1.56 -5.10
CA MET A 121 -16.41 2.30 -3.90
C MET A 121 -15.77 1.81 -2.60
N ILE A 122 -14.59 1.19 -2.66
CA ILE A 122 -13.87 0.79 -1.43
C ILE A 122 -13.32 2.00 -0.68
N PHE A 123 -12.94 3.05 -1.40
CA PHE A 123 -12.33 4.24 -0.84
C PHE A 123 -13.09 5.52 -1.18
N GLU A 124 -13.13 6.44 -0.21
CA GLU A 124 -13.63 7.80 -0.38
C GLU A 124 -12.52 8.80 -0.05
N ILE A 125 -12.56 9.98 -0.67
CA ILE A 125 -11.72 11.10 -0.29
C ILE A 125 -12.28 11.68 1.02
N ARG A 126 -11.41 11.99 1.95
CA ARG A 126 -11.78 12.70 3.17
C ARG A 126 -12.36 14.08 2.83
N LYS A 127 -13.50 14.41 3.43
CA LYS A 127 -14.25 15.65 3.16
C LYS A 127 -13.55 16.92 3.70
N ASP A 128 -12.68 16.75 4.68
CA ASP A 128 -11.94 17.82 5.35
C ASP A 128 -10.60 18.17 4.69
N ILE A 129 -10.30 17.57 3.53
CA ILE A 129 -9.05 17.79 2.80
C ILE A 129 -9.37 18.39 1.42
N GLU A 130 -8.74 19.53 1.12
CA GLU A 130 -8.69 20.05 -0.23
C GLU A 130 -7.68 19.23 -1.05
N CYS A 131 -8.21 18.39 -1.97
CA CYS A 131 -7.41 17.46 -2.74
C CYS A 131 -6.97 18.08 -4.06
N SER A 132 -5.72 18.56 -4.11
CA SER A 132 -5.02 18.88 -5.34
C SER A 132 -3.55 18.56 -5.16
N PHE A 133 -3.06 17.53 -5.82
CA PHE A 133 -1.68 17.06 -5.67
C PHE A 133 -0.96 17.04 -7.02
N GLU A 134 0.28 17.53 -7.05
CA GLU A 134 1.15 17.39 -8.22
C GLU A 134 1.56 15.93 -8.40
N ASN A 135 2.19 15.37 -7.39
CA ASN A 135 2.79 14.06 -7.43
C ASN A 135 2.40 13.24 -6.19
N VAL A 136 1.84 12.08 -6.41
CA VAL A 136 1.42 11.16 -5.37
C VAL A 136 2.10 9.81 -5.53
N VAL A 137 2.56 9.24 -4.42
CA VAL A 137 2.94 7.84 -4.34
C VAL A 137 2.00 7.11 -3.38
N LEU A 138 1.17 6.19 -3.92
CA LEU A 138 0.35 5.29 -3.12
C LEU A 138 1.22 4.24 -2.45
N MET A 139 0.92 3.91 -1.19
CA MET A 139 1.62 2.84 -0.49
C MET A 139 0.65 1.78 0.03
N ASP A 140 1.00 0.52 -0.24
CA ASP A 140 0.35 -0.66 0.37
C ASP A 140 1.43 -1.65 0.84
N ASP A 141 1.06 -2.60 1.68
CA ASP A 141 1.99 -3.62 2.15
C ASP A 141 2.13 -4.79 1.18
N VAL A 142 1.03 -5.29 0.62
CA VAL A 142 1.03 -6.46 -0.27
C VAL A 142 0.15 -6.23 -1.49
N CYS A 143 0.73 -6.27 -2.68
CA CYS A 143 -0.04 -6.32 -3.91
C CYS A 143 -0.39 -7.78 -4.26
N THR A 144 -1.61 -8.21 -3.92
CA THR A 144 -2.14 -9.54 -4.32
C THR A 144 -2.73 -9.49 -5.72
N THR A 145 -3.98 -9.07 -5.86
CA THR A 145 -4.67 -8.88 -7.15
C THR A 145 -4.56 -7.46 -7.69
N GLY A 146 -4.03 -6.53 -6.89
CA GLY A 146 -3.99 -5.11 -7.22
C GLY A 146 -5.34 -4.39 -7.06
N ALA A 147 -6.41 -5.08 -6.63
CA ALA A 147 -7.75 -4.48 -6.55
C ALA A 147 -7.81 -3.23 -5.65
N SER A 148 -7.15 -3.26 -4.48
CA SER A 148 -7.10 -2.10 -3.57
C SER A 148 -6.37 -0.92 -4.22
N LEU A 149 -5.20 -1.17 -4.85
CA LEU A 149 -4.46 -0.13 -5.55
C LEU A 149 -5.27 0.46 -6.72
N LYS A 150 -5.93 -0.39 -7.53
CA LYS A 150 -6.81 0.07 -8.63
C LYS A 150 -7.92 0.99 -8.12
N ALA A 151 -8.60 0.60 -7.05
CA ALA A 151 -9.65 1.41 -6.45
C ALA A 151 -9.12 2.77 -5.94
N ALA A 152 -7.95 2.77 -5.28
CA ALA A 152 -7.31 4.00 -4.82
C ALA A 152 -6.85 4.90 -5.99
N ILE A 153 -6.24 4.32 -7.04
CA ILE A 153 -5.85 5.03 -8.25
C ILE A 153 -7.05 5.69 -8.91
N ALA A 154 -8.13 4.94 -9.14
CA ALA A 154 -9.35 5.48 -9.75
C ALA A 154 -9.91 6.66 -8.95
N ARG A 155 -9.89 6.56 -7.61
CA ARG A 155 -10.42 7.61 -6.73
C ARG A 155 -9.56 8.87 -6.72
N LEU A 156 -8.22 8.72 -6.76
CA LEU A 156 -7.29 9.86 -6.70
C LEU A 156 -6.99 10.50 -8.04
N ARG A 157 -7.21 9.79 -9.15
CA ARG A 157 -6.88 10.27 -10.51
C ARG A 157 -7.41 11.67 -10.84
N PRO A 158 -8.64 12.09 -10.46
CA PRO A 158 -9.13 13.44 -10.72
C PRO A 158 -8.39 14.54 -9.95
N TYR A 159 -7.65 14.20 -8.91
CA TYR A 159 -7.04 15.13 -7.96
C TYR A 159 -5.51 15.18 -8.05
N CYS A 160 -4.90 14.39 -8.93
CA CYS A 160 -3.44 14.25 -9.00
C CYS A 160 -2.95 14.37 -10.43
N LYS A 161 -1.86 15.13 -10.66
CA LYS A 161 -1.23 15.18 -11.99
C LYS A 161 -0.42 13.91 -12.29
N SER A 162 0.24 13.35 -11.29
CA SER A 162 1.02 12.12 -11.40
C SER A 162 0.75 11.19 -10.23
N ILE A 163 0.50 9.91 -10.53
CA ILE A 163 0.35 8.85 -9.53
C ILE A 163 1.38 7.77 -9.80
N ARG A 164 2.06 7.33 -8.73
CA ARG A 164 2.91 6.15 -8.67
C ARG A 164 2.44 5.27 -7.51
N ALA A 165 2.90 4.03 -7.45
CA ALA A 165 2.62 3.19 -6.30
C ALA A 165 3.85 2.40 -5.87
N ILE A 166 3.93 2.11 -4.58
CA ILE A 166 4.90 1.21 -4.00
C ILE A 166 4.21 0.22 -3.07
N THR A 167 4.68 -1.03 -3.09
CA THR A 167 4.26 -2.05 -2.12
C THR A 167 5.48 -2.74 -1.57
N PHE A 168 5.40 -3.19 -0.32
CA PHE A 168 6.51 -3.98 0.22
C PHE A 168 6.64 -5.30 -0.53
N SER A 169 5.53 -6.02 -0.70
CA SER A 169 5.56 -7.31 -1.37
C SER A 169 4.49 -7.46 -2.45
N TYR A 170 4.71 -8.41 -3.35
CA TYR A 170 3.83 -8.74 -4.46
C TYR A 170 3.56 -10.23 -4.54
N HIS A 171 2.38 -10.60 -5.00
CA HIS A 171 2.05 -11.99 -5.29
C HIS A 171 2.86 -12.49 -6.53
N PRO A 172 3.38 -13.74 -6.54
CA PRO A 172 4.21 -14.26 -7.62
C PRO A 172 3.65 -14.10 -9.04
N LEU A 173 2.34 -14.04 -9.21
CA LEU A 173 1.70 -13.81 -10.51
C LEU A 173 2.16 -12.50 -11.20
N TRP A 174 2.56 -11.48 -10.44
CA TRP A 174 3.05 -10.22 -11.02
C TRP A 174 4.43 -10.31 -11.66
N LYS A 175 5.17 -11.42 -11.46
CA LYS A 175 6.46 -11.62 -12.15
C LYS A 175 6.33 -11.71 -13.66
N THR A 176 5.23 -12.25 -14.16
CA THR A 176 4.98 -12.41 -15.60
C THR A 176 4.64 -11.08 -16.27
N GLU A 177 4.19 -10.10 -15.50
CA GLU A 177 3.81 -8.76 -15.95
C GLU A 177 4.90 -7.69 -15.65
N ALA A 178 6.04 -8.11 -15.10
CA ALA A 178 7.12 -7.20 -14.75
C ALA A 178 7.69 -6.49 -15.99
N ILE A 179 7.84 -5.17 -15.89
CA ILE A 179 8.51 -4.35 -16.90
C ILE A 179 10.01 -4.64 -16.79
N ARG A 180 10.63 -4.98 -17.91
CA ARG A 180 12.08 -5.24 -18.02
C ARG A 180 12.88 -3.93 -18.06
#